data_823ebfa9b11411247f7ef210298aedbc
#
_entry.id   823ebfa9b11411247f7ef210298aedbc
#
_cell.length_a   1.000
_cell.length_b   1.000
_cell.length_c   1.000
_cell.angle_alpha   90.00
_cell.angle_beta   90.00
_cell.angle_gamma   90.00
#
_symmetry.space_group_name_H-M   'P 1'
#
loop_
_entity.id
_entity.type
_entity.pdbx_description
1 polymer ?
#
loop_
_entity_poly.entity_id
_entity_poly.type
_entity_poly.pdbx_seq_one_letter_code
_entity_poly.pdbx_strand_id
1 'polypeptide(L)'
;MSVSLKSYTLKYLASALFIIIAVWAALFYTFLIEEVYDNIDDGLKNLKIQIIREAYVNDKILAINDFDFNQFRITPIEFDEYREGNYFRTESFYMEYEDDVEPYRVLETYFRDKEGQPKRLEIHTSIVEEDEFGQNLFIALIALYIVIVTSIIMINNIILRKTWKPFYKILEKLGNYQLGKGSDDKKEKPTNVREFNLLNSQIQKMIDRNERMFKHQKQFIENASHELQTPLAIAINKIEILLEDETLSEENLIELSNTRETLLKLVKMNKSLLMLSRIENNQFSPQEEVNFNDVTKKIVEDFSDMIDFKEIELKLNENNTFKSMINPDLAYILVSNLMRNAIKYNKNSGIICINFYENGFNIQNSSLDSKPLNKELIFNRFYKSNQDTTSTGLGLSIVKTIIDNTQNLKINYQFENDLHTFEVKKI
;
A
#
# COMPACT_ATOMS: atom_id res chain seq x y z
N MET A 1 3.22 8.87 -8.83
CA MET A 1 2.52 8.76 -7.53
C MET A 1 1.32 7.83 -7.68
N SER A 2 1.24 6.75 -6.89
CA SER A 2 0.09 5.86 -6.88
C SER A 2 -1.08 6.53 -6.16
N VAL A 3 -2.23 6.58 -6.80
CA VAL A 3 -3.47 7.14 -6.23
C VAL A 3 -4.26 6.01 -5.58
N SER A 4 -4.93 6.27 -4.45
CA SER A 4 -5.76 5.24 -3.81
C SER A 4 -6.89 4.81 -4.76
N LEU A 5 -7.24 3.52 -4.75
CA LEU A 5 -8.32 2.98 -5.59
C LEU A 5 -9.65 3.72 -5.38
N LYS A 6 -9.91 4.14 -4.14
CA LYS A 6 -11.05 4.98 -3.79
C LYS A 6 -11.05 6.31 -4.56
N SER A 7 -9.92 7.01 -4.59
CA SER A 7 -9.79 8.30 -5.28
C SER A 7 -9.87 8.14 -6.79
N TYR A 8 -9.33 7.02 -7.30
CA TYR A 8 -9.40 6.66 -8.72
C TYR A 8 -10.85 6.44 -9.18
N THR A 9 -11.59 5.57 -8.49
CA THR A 9 -13.01 5.28 -8.85
C THR A 9 -13.90 6.50 -8.71
N LEU A 10 -13.72 7.30 -7.64
CA LEU A 10 -14.48 8.53 -7.44
C LEU A 10 -14.27 9.53 -8.59
N LYS A 11 -13.02 9.71 -9.03
CA LYS A 11 -12.69 10.64 -10.12
C LYS A 11 -13.41 10.28 -11.42
N TYR A 12 -13.35 9.02 -11.84
CA TYR A 12 -13.97 8.60 -13.10
C TYR A 12 -15.50 8.60 -13.02
N LEU A 13 -16.07 8.13 -11.92
CA LEU A 13 -17.53 8.14 -11.74
C LEU A 13 -18.07 9.58 -11.67
N ALA A 14 -17.42 10.47 -10.93
CA ALA A 14 -17.80 11.86 -10.85
C ALA A 14 -17.68 12.56 -12.21
N SER A 15 -16.59 12.33 -12.95
CA SER A 15 -16.41 12.92 -14.29
C SER A 15 -17.47 12.44 -15.29
N ALA A 16 -17.82 11.16 -15.29
CA ALA A 16 -18.84 10.61 -16.18
C ALA A 16 -20.22 11.19 -15.86
N LEU A 17 -20.60 11.22 -14.57
CA LEU A 17 -21.87 11.80 -14.14
C LEU A 17 -21.95 13.29 -14.43
N PHE A 18 -20.87 14.03 -14.22
CA PHE A 18 -20.77 15.44 -14.55
C PHE A 18 -21.12 15.71 -16.03
N ILE A 19 -20.50 14.97 -16.93
CA ILE A 19 -20.73 15.10 -18.39
C ILE A 19 -22.17 14.73 -18.74
N ILE A 20 -22.67 13.60 -18.24
CA ILE A 20 -24.02 13.11 -18.57
C ILE A 20 -25.08 14.13 -18.13
N ILE A 21 -25.00 14.63 -16.90
CA ILE A 21 -25.97 15.58 -16.36
C ILE A 21 -25.89 16.91 -17.13
N ALA A 22 -24.68 17.38 -17.47
CA ALA A 22 -24.51 18.61 -18.27
C ALA A 22 -25.14 18.49 -19.66
N VAL A 23 -24.94 17.36 -20.34
CA VAL A 23 -25.56 17.09 -21.67
C VAL A 23 -27.09 17.07 -21.54
N TRP A 24 -27.63 16.37 -20.54
CA TRP A 24 -29.08 16.34 -20.32
C TRP A 24 -29.67 17.71 -19.98
N ALA A 25 -28.99 18.51 -19.16
CA ALA A 25 -29.43 19.86 -18.82
C ALA A 25 -29.45 20.76 -20.06
N ALA A 26 -28.44 20.67 -20.92
CA ALA A 26 -28.38 21.42 -22.17
C ALA A 26 -29.50 20.99 -23.14
N LEU A 27 -29.72 19.70 -23.35
CA LEU A 27 -30.82 19.20 -24.19
C LEU A 27 -32.19 19.59 -23.64
N PHE A 28 -32.38 19.53 -22.33
CA PHE A 28 -33.64 19.91 -21.71
C PHE A 28 -33.92 21.41 -21.86
N TYR A 29 -32.89 22.24 -21.69
CA TYR A 29 -33.01 23.69 -21.90
C TYR A 29 -33.38 24.01 -23.35
N THR A 30 -32.68 23.46 -24.34
CA THR A 30 -32.97 23.71 -25.77
C THR A 30 -34.37 23.26 -26.13
N PHE A 31 -34.81 22.11 -25.67
CA PHE A 31 -36.16 21.59 -25.91
C PHE A 31 -37.24 22.53 -25.33
N LEU A 32 -37.08 23.00 -24.11
CA LEU A 32 -38.06 23.91 -23.49
C LEU A 32 -38.14 25.27 -24.20
N ILE A 33 -36.98 25.82 -24.56
CA ILE A 33 -36.96 27.11 -25.29
C ILE A 33 -37.59 26.97 -26.68
N GLU A 34 -37.34 25.88 -27.39
CA GLU A 34 -37.95 25.59 -28.70
C GLU A 34 -39.49 25.50 -28.54
N GLU A 35 -40.01 24.79 -27.54
CA GLU A 35 -41.43 24.69 -27.27
C GLU A 35 -42.10 26.04 -26.95
N VAL A 36 -41.38 26.91 -26.20
CA VAL A 36 -41.86 28.27 -25.92
C VAL A 36 -41.98 29.08 -27.21
N TYR A 37 -41.00 29.10 -28.07
CA TYR A 37 -41.06 29.83 -29.34
C TYR A 37 -42.13 29.27 -30.29
N ASP A 38 -42.31 27.94 -30.35
CA ASP A 38 -43.36 27.33 -31.15
C ASP A 38 -44.75 27.74 -30.66
N ASN A 39 -44.99 27.83 -29.38
CA ASN A 39 -46.26 28.33 -28.81
C ASN A 39 -46.54 29.81 -29.18
N ILE A 40 -45.51 30.66 -29.17
CA ILE A 40 -45.62 32.06 -29.60
C ILE A 40 -45.96 32.15 -31.10
N ASP A 41 -45.24 31.40 -31.90
CA ASP A 41 -45.45 31.37 -33.36
C ASP A 41 -46.85 30.86 -33.73
N ASP A 42 -47.38 29.87 -33.00
CA ASP A 42 -48.75 29.39 -33.15
C ASP A 42 -49.79 30.46 -32.72
N GLY A 43 -49.52 31.22 -31.65
CA GLY A 43 -50.31 32.37 -31.21
C GLY A 43 -50.39 33.44 -32.33
N LEU A 44 -49.23 33.78 -32.91
CA LEU A 44 -49.18 34.74 -34.04
C LEU A 44 -49.90 34.24 -35.28
N LYS A 45 -49.83 32.94 -35.63
CA LYS A 45 -50.65 32.35 -36.72
C LYS A 45 -52.15 32.48 -36.46
N ASN A 46 -52.61 32.28 -35.23
CA ASN A 46 -54.00 32.45 -34.88
C ASN A 46 -54.46 33.90 -35.01
N LEU A 47 -53.64 34.86 -34.52
CA LEU A 47 -53.89 36.30 -34.71
C LEU A 47 -53.92 36.69 -36.16
N LYS A 48 -53.02 36.18 -37.01
CA LYS A 48 -53.05 36.38 -38.44
C LYS A 48 -54.41 36.01 -39.04
N ILE A 49 -54.94 34.82 -38.71
CA ILE A 49 -56.23 34.38 -39.25
C ILE A 49 -57.36 35.32 -38.83
N GLN A 50 -57.35 35.80 -37.60
CA GLN A 50 -58.35 36.76 -37.09
C GLN A 50 -58.23 38.12 -37.81
N ILE A 51 -57.04 38.67 -37.93
CA ILE A 51 -56.82 39.98 -38.60
C ILE A 51 -57.22 39.92 -40.07
N ILE A 52 -56.78 38.87 -40.81
CA ILE A 52 -57.14 38.71 -42.22
C ILE A 52 -58.65 38.59 -42.38
N ARG A 53 -59.34 37.80 -41.54
CA ARG A 53 -60.80 37.67 -41.55
C ARG A 53 -61.48 39.00 -41.34
N GLU A 54 -61.02 39.77 -40.36
CA GLU A 54 -61.59 41.10 -40.06
C GLU A 54 -61.32 42.13 -41.18
N ALA A 55 -60.13 42.06 -41.82
CA ALA A 55 -59.73 42.88 -42.97
C ALA A 55 -60.66 42.68 -44.18
N TYR A 56 -61.27 41.50 -44.35
CA TYR A 56 -62.30 41.26 -45.41
C TYR A 56 -63.64 41.84 -45.07
N VAL A 57 -63.95 42.15 -43.82
CA VAL A 57 -65.25 42.70 -43.36
C VAL A 57 -65.17 44.20 -43.13
N ASN A 58 -64.03 44.69 -42.61
CA ASN A 58 -63.88 46.09 -42.17
C ASN A 58 -62.65 46.74 -42.85
N ASP A 59 -62.95 47.67 -43.84
CA ASP A 59 -61.92 48.37 -44.59
C ASP A 59 -61.05 49.31 -43.75
N LYS A 60 -61.47 49.68 -42.52
CA LYS A 60 -60.68 50.48 -41.57
C LYS A 60 -59.42 49.78 -41.11
N ILE A 61 -59.42 48.48 -41.06
CA ILE A 61 -58.28 47.65 -40.63
C ILE A 61 -57.18 47.66 -41.71
N LEU A 62 -57.53 47.74 -42.99
CA LEU A 62 -56.60 47.86 -44.13
C LEU A 62 -55.85 49.22 -44.11
N ALA A 63 -56.32 50.22 -43.35
CA ALA A 63 -55.70 51.52 -43.21
C ALA A 63 -54.68 51.62 -42.07
N ILE A 64 -54.50 50.55 -41.25
CA ILE A 64 -53.53 50.49 -40.17
C ILE A 64 -52.13 50.17 -40.76
N ASN A 65 -51.30 51.22 -40.90
CA ASN A 65 -50.02 51.14 -41.64
C ASN A 65 -48.80 51.35 -40.71
N ASP A 66 -49.02 51.55 -39.38
CA ASP A 66 -47.94 51.61 -38.38
C ASP A 66 -48.33 50.88 -37.08
N PHE A 67 -47.34 50.70 -36.19
CA PHE A 67 -47.49 49.95 -34.96
C PHE A 67 -47.85 50.79 -33.74
N ASP A 68 -48.02 52.11 -33.85
CA ASP A 68 -48.09 53.05 -32.72
C ASP A 68 -49.10 52.68 -31.61
N PHE A 69 -50.24 52.09 -31.97
CA PHE A 69 -51.25 51.62 -31.01
C PHE A 69 -51.76 50.22 -31.34
N ASN A 70 -51.18 49.54 -32.30
CA ASN A 70 -51.69 48.27 -32.78
C ASN A 70 -50.61 47.17 -32.73
N GLN A 71 -51.03 45.97 -32.47
CA GLN A 71 -50.16 44.79 -32.52
C GLN A 71 -49.83 44.32 -33.95
N PHE A 72 -50.35 45.02 -34.96
CA PHE A 72 -50.12 44.68 -36.35
C PHE A 72 -50.15 45.93 -37.25
N ARG A 73 -49.51 45.81 -38.42
CA ARG A 73 -49.63 46.78 -39.51
C ARG A 73 -49.89 46.09 -40.84
N ILE A 74 -50.62 46.76 -41.74
CA ILE A 74 -50.89 46.27 -43.04
C ILE A 74 -50.34 47.28 -44.05
N THR A 75 -49.41 46.89 -44.91
CA THR A 75 -48.82 47.75 -45.92
C THR A 75 -49.17 47.26 -47.31
N PRO A 76 -49.62 48.13 -48.22
CA PRO A 76 -49.78 47.76 -49.61
C PRO A 76 -48.43 47.47 -50.24
N ILE A 77 -48.36 46.47 -51.12
CA ILE A 77 -47.16 46.04 -51.79
C ILE A 77 -47.41 45.87 -53.27
N GLU A 78 -46.35 45.81 -54.09
CA GLU A 78 -46.47 45.51 -55.53
C GLU A 78 -46.65 43.99 -55.73
N PHE A 79 -47.22 43.57 -56.90
CA PHE A 79 -47.52 42.16 -57.18
C PHE A 79 -46.26 41.28 -57.23
N ASP A 80 -45.14 41.84 -57.57
CA ASP A 80 -43.82 41.15 -57.61
C ASP A 80 -43.20 40.96 -56.25
N GLU A 81 -43.60 41.67 -55.21
CA GLU A 81 -43.19 41.52 -53.83
C GLU A 81 -44.01 40.48 -53.06
N TYR A 82 -45.13 40.00 -53.65
CA TYR A 82 -46.00 39.04 -52.97
C TYR A 82 -45.33 37.66 -52.83
N ARG A 83 -45.24 37.17 -51.59
CA ARG A 83 -44.67 35.85 -51.26
C ARG A 83 -45.68 35.05 -50.49
N GLU A 84 -45.81 33.76 -50.74
CA GLU A 84 -46.61 32.86 -49.92
C GLU A 84 -45.80 32.34 -48.76
N GLY A 85 -46.34 32.41 -47.55
CA GLY A 85 -45.69 31.87 -46.38
C GLY A 85 -45.86 32.70 -45.10
N ASN A 86 -45.35 32.16 -44.03
CA ASN A 86 -45.22 32.81 -42.75
C ASN A 86 -43.73 32.93 -42.41
N TYR A 87 -43.25 34.11 -42.23
CA TYR A 87 -41.85 34.39 -41.94
C TYR A 87 -41.74 34.95 -40.53
N PHE A 88 -41.09 34.19 -39.65
CA PHE A 88 -40.90 34.58 -38.26
C PHE A 88 -39.51 35.14 -38.05
N ARG A 89 -39.41 36.27 -37.33
CA ARG A 89 -38.16 36.87 -36.96
C ARG A 89 -38.29 37.49 -35.54
N THR A 90 -37.18 37.65 -34.89
CA THR A 90 -37.09 38.36 -33.61
C THR A 90 -36.46 39.71 -33.89
N GLU A 91 -37.14 40.80 -33.50
CA GLU A 91 -36.66 42.16 -33.64
C GLU A 91 -36.73 42.84 -32.27
N SER A 92 -35.85 43.79 -32.02
CA SER A 92 -35.86 44.58 -30.79
C SER A 92 -36.38 45.95 -31.06
N PHE A 93 -37.38 46.38 -30.29
CA PHE A 93 -37.99 47.74 -30.36
C PHE A 93 -37.63 48.51 -29.12
N TYR A 94 -37.29 49.81 -29.28
CA TYR A 94 -37.06 50.70 -28.17
C TYR A 94 -38.39 51.20 -27.62
N MET A 95 -38.59 51.04 -26.29
CA MET A 95 -39.77 51.44 -25.56
C MET A 95 -39.51 52.78 -24.83
N GLU A 96 -40.05 53.88 -25.34
CA GLU A 96 -39.81 55.21 -24.76
C GLU A 96 -40.26 55.36 -23.31
N TYR A 97 -41.28 54.60 -22.90
CA TYR A 97 -41.80 54.65 -21.54
C TYR A 97 -40.90 53.96 -20.51
N GLU A 98 -40.27 52.88 -20.91
CA GLU A 98 -39.41 52.07 -20.04
C GLU A 98 -37.92 52.41 -20.22
N ASP A 99 -37.58 53.26 -21.22
CA ASP A 99 -36.21 53.62 -21.61
C ASP A 99 -35.31 52.35 -21.85
N ASP A 100 -35.94 51.33 -22.43
CA ASP A 100 -35.28 50.02 -22.67
C ASP A 100 -35.64 49.47 -24.06
N VAL A 101 -34.85 48.49 -24.46
CA VAL A 101 -34.99 47.78 -25.74
C VAL A 101 -35.60 46.42 -25.48
N GLU A 102 -36.84 46.24 -25.84
CA GLU A 102 -37.56 45.01 -25.66
C GLU A 102 -37.52 44.09 -26.91
N PRO A 103 -37.39 42.78 -26.72
CA PRO A 103 -37.47 41.80 -27.79
C PRO A 103 -38.94 41.51 -28.15
N TYR A 104 -39.20 41.51 -29.45
CA TYR A 104 -40.50 41.19 -30.04
C TYR A 104 -40.37 40.06 -31.06
N ARG A 105 -41.34 39.15 -31.06
CA ARG A 105 -41.51 38.15 -32.12
C ARG A 105 -42.41 38.72 -33.18
N VAL A 106 -41.93 38.73 -34.43
CA VAL A 106 -42.66 39.33 -35.56
C VAL A 106 -42.99 38.21 -36.54
N LEU A 107 -44.27 38.14 -36.92
CA LEU A 107 -44.77 37.34 -38.03
C LEU A 107 -45.01 38.25 -39.22
N GLU A 108 -44.28 38.01 -40.28
CA GLU A 108 -44.53 38.63 -41.59
C GLU A 108 -45.24 37.62 -42.47
N THR A 109 -46.38 38.06 -43.07
CA THR A 109 -47.15 37.22 -44.00
C THR A 109 -47.83 38.10 -45.07
N TYR A 110 -48.30 37.49 -46.10
CA TYR A 110 -48.89 38.18 -47.27
C TYR A 110 -50.29 37.62 -47.47
N PHE A 111 -51.22 38.55 -47.90
CA PHE A 111 -52.59 38.17 -48.26
C PHE A 111 -53.10 39.10 -49.34
N ARG A 112 -54.23 38.70 -49.95
CA ARG A 112 -54.96 39.62 -50.93
C ARG A 112 -56.20 40.09 -50.23
N ASP A 113 -56.50 41.43 -50.41
CA ASP A 113 -57.74 41.99 -49.88
C ASP A 113 -58.96 41.56 -50.78
N LYS A 114 -60.15 42.03 -50.44
CA LYS A 114 -61.39 41.70 -51.14
C LYS A 114 -61.39 42.21 -52.66
N GLU A 115 -60.50 43.15 -52.94
CA GLU A 115 -60.32 43.70 -54.34
C GLU A 115 -59.22 43.00 -55.11
N GLY A 116 -58.58 41.97 -54.44
CA GLY A 116 -57.48 41.19 -55.03
C GLY A 116 -56.14 41.89 -54.96
N GLN A 117 -56.00 43.01 -54.28
CA GLN A 117 -54.74 43.72 -54.12
C GLN A 117 -53.85 43.09 -53.12
N PRO A 118 -52.54 42.92 -53.35
CA PRO A 118 -51.62 42.28 -52.45
C PRO A 118 -51.28 43.22 -51.27
N LYS A 119 -51.27 42.63 -50.06
CA LYS A 119 -50.95 43.32 -48.79
C LYS A 119 -49.93 42.50 -48.06
N ARG A 120 -49.02 43.18 -47.34
CA ARG A 120 -48.13 42.62 -46.39
C ARG A 120 -48.70 42.87 -44.95
N LEU A 121 -48.89 41.83 -44.19
CA LEU A 121 -49.31 41.90 -42.78
C LEU A 121 -48.11 41.54 -41.91
N GLU A 122 -47.76 42.43 -41.01
CA GLU A 122 -46.78 42.19 -39.97
C GLU A 122 -47.50 42.24 -38.61
N ILE A 123 -47.30 41.21 -37.81
CA ILE A 123 -47.87 41.10 -36.48
C ILE A 123 -46.70 40.95 -35.48
N HIS A 124 -46.69 41.73 -34.44
CA HIS A 124 -45.69 41.61 -33.43
C HIS A 124 -46.29 41.30 -32.04
N THR A 125 -45.57 40.57 -31.20
CA THR A 125 -45.88 40.32 -29.81
C THR A 125 -44.62 40.46 -28.98
N SER A 126 -44.70 41.11 -27.80
CA SER A 126 -43.60 41.18 -26.87
C SER A 126 -43.25 39.74 -26.40
N ILE A 127 -41.99 39.48 -26.24
CA ILE A 127 -41.49 38.21 -25.68
C ILE A 127 -40.61 38.45 -24.46
N VAL A 128 -40.78 39.57 -23.78
CA VAL A 128 -40.02 39.94 -22.57
C VAL A 128 -40.22 38.93 -21.47
N GLU A 129 -41.45 38.49 -21.22
CA GLU A 129 -41.77 37.50 -20.19
C GLU A 129 -41.14 36.13 -20.51
N GLU A 130 -41.14 35.73 -21.77
CA GLU A 130 -40.55 34.48 -22.24
C GLU A 130 -39.02 34.52 -22.22
N ASP A 131 -38.41 35.67 -22.51
CA ASP A 131 -36.97 35.85 -22.44
C ASP A 131 -36.50 35.83 -20.96
N GLU A 132 -37.20 36.54 -20.06
CA GLU A 132 -36.95 36.44 -18.63
C GLU A 132 -37.17 35.02 -18.09
N PHE A 133 -38.22 34.34 -18.57
CA PHE A 133 -38.45 32.94 -18.24
C PHE A 133 -37.28 32.07 -18.64
N GLY A 134 -36.77 32.26 -19.88
CA GLY A 134 -35.59 31.55 -20.40
C GLY A 134 -34.33 31.75 -19.54
N GLN A 135 -34.08 33.03 -19.14
CA GLN A 135 -32.96 33.36 -18.26
C GLN A 135 -33.12 32.74 -16.86
N ASN A 136 -34.31 32.86 -16.23
CA ASN A 136 -34.60 32.27 -14.93
C ASN A 136 -34.52 30.74 -14.95
N LEU A 137 -34.99 30.11 -16.02
CA LEU A 137 -34.86 28.67 -16.25
C LEU A 137 -33.39 28.24 -16.34
N PHE A 138 -32.57 28.99 -17.09
CA PHE A 138 -31.14 28.73 -17.21
C PHE A 138 -30.43 28.79 -15.86
N ILE A 139 -30.69 29.84 -15.06
CA ILE A 139 -30.14 29.99 -13.72
C ILE A 139 -30.59 28.85 -12.80
N ALA A 140 -31.88 28.49 -12.84
CA ALA A 140 -32.43 27.40 -12.05
C ALA A 140 -31.80 26.05 -12.41
N LEU A 141 -31.58 25.77 -13.70
CA LEU A 141 -30.92 24.57 -14.15
C LEU A 141 -29.44 24.50 -13.70
N ILE A 142 -28.71 25.61 -13.77
CA ILE A 142 -27.34 25.69 -13.23
C ILE A 142 -27.34 25.42 -11.71
N ALA A 143 -28.21 26.06 -10.96
CA ALA A 143 -28.30 25.85 -9.53
C ALA A 143 -28.62 24.39 -9.18
N LEU A 144 -29.62 23.81 -9.86
CA LEU A 144 -30.00 22.40 -9.72
C LEU A 144 -28.81 21.45 -10.07
N TYR A 145 -28.12 21.73 -11.16
CA TYR A 145 -26.92 20.98 -11.59
C TYR A 145 -25.85 20.98 -10.48
N ILE A 146 -25.52 22.14 -9.91
CA ILE A 146 -24.53 22.25 -8.82
C ILE A 146 -24.96 21.45 -7.61
N VAL A 147 -26.22 21.51 -7.21
CA VAL A 147 -26.77 20.77 -6.06
C VAL A 147 -26.68 19.25 -6.30
N ILE A 148 -27.08 18.78 -7.49
CA ILE A 148 -27.04 17.35 -7.83
C ILE A 148 -25.60 16.84 -7.83
N VAL A 149 -24.69 17.53 -8.51
CA VAL A 149 -23.28 17.12 -8.62
C VAL A 149 -22.64 17.08 -7.23
N THR A 150 -22.84 18.11 -6.42
CA THR A 150 -22.30 18.18 -5.05
C THR A 150 -22.86 17.04 -4.18
N SER A 151 -24.16 16.78 -4.25
CA SER A 151 -24.82 15.70 -3.53
C SER A 151 -24.28 14.32 -3.93
N ILE A 152 -24.11 14.08 -5.22
CA ILE A 152 -23.55 12.81 -5.74
C ILE A 152 -22.13 12.61 -5.25
N ILE A 153 -21.26 13.63 -5.32
CA ILE A 153 -19.89 13.56 -4.84
C ILE A 153 -19.86 13.25 -3.33
N MET A 154 -20.68 13.91 -2.55
CA MET A 154 -20.78 13.71 -1.10
C MET A 154 -21.22 12.27 -0.75
N ILE A 155 -22.32 11.82 -1.34
CA ILE A 155 -22.88 10.48 -1.13
C ILE A 155 -21.87 9.39 -1.55
N ASN A 156 -21.28 9.51 -2.74
CA ASN A 156 -20.27 8.57 -3.20
C ASN A 156 -19.05 8.51 -2.29
N ASN A 157 -18.58 9.67 -1.79
CA ASN A 157 -17.45 9.69 -0.87
C ASN A 157 -17.77 8.95 0.46
N ILE A 158 -18.98 9.10 0.99
CA ILE A 158 -19.45 8.41 2.20
C ILE A 158 -19.56 6.90 1.94
N ILE A 159 -20.21 6.51 0.85
CA ILE A 159 -20.40 5.09 0.48
C ILE A 159 -19.04 4.42 0.27
N LEU A 160 -18.16 5.01 -0.54
CA LEU A 160 -16.84 4.45 -0.81
C LEU A 160 -15.99 4.33 0.46
N ARG A 161 -16.03 5.30 1.38
CA ARG A 161 -15.35 5.17 2.69
C ARG A 161 -15.85 3.98 3.49
N LYS A 162 -17.15 3.78 3.56
CA LYS A 162 -17.76 2.69 4.32
C LYS A 162 -17.49 1.32 3.68
N THR A 163 -17.58 1.24 2.35
CA THR A 163 -17.39 -0.01 1.59
C THR A 163 -15.94 -0.49 1.60
N TRP A 164 -14.95 0.42 1.48
CA TRP A 164 -13.53 0.04 1.43
C TRP A 164 -12.87 -0.16 2.80
N LYS A 165 -13.50 0.29 3.89
CA LYS A 165 -12.96 0.12 5.26
C LYS A 165 -12.61 -1.34 5.61
N PRO A 166 -13.42 -2.37 5.30
CA PRO A 166 -13.07 -3.77 5.56
C PRO A 166 -11.82 -4.23 4.79
N PHE A 167 -11.66 -3.80 3.54
CA PHE A 167 -10.48 -4.14 2.74
C PHE A 167 -9.18 -3.64 3.38
N TYR A 168 -9.15 -2.37 3.83
CA TYR A 168 -7.97 -1.84 4.51
C TYR A 168 -7.65 -2.56 5.82
N LYS A 169 -8.66 -3.03 6.55
CA LYS A 169 -8.45 -3.87 7.74
C LYS A 169 -7.81 -5.21 7.40
N ILE A 170 -8.23 -5.85 6.29
CA ILE A 170 -7.61 -7.09 5.81
C ILE A 170 -6.14 -6.86 5.46
N LEU A 171 -5.82 -5.74 4.79
CA LEU A 171 -4.43 -5.37 4.46
C LEU A 171 -3.59 -5.12 5.72
N GLU A 172 -4.14 -4.41 6.70
CA GLU A 172 -3.47 -4.15 8.00
C GLU A 172 -3.20 -5.46 8.75
N LYS A 173 -4.18 -6.36 8.80
CA LYS A 173 -4.01 -7.70 9.39
C LYS A 173 -2.90 -8.49 8.71
N LEU A 174 -2.86 -8.46 7.37
CA LEU A 174 -1.83 -9.15 6.60
C LEU A 174 -0.44 -8.52 6.81
N GLY A 175 -0.36 -7.18 6.88
CA GLY A 175 0.89 -6.46 7.13
C GLY A 175 1.47 -6.69 8.53
N ASN A 176 0.60 -6.91 9.52
CA ASN A 176 1.00 -7.16 10.90
C ASN A 176 1.15 -8.67 11.22
N TYR A 177 0.86 -9.55 10.25
CA TYR A 177 0.98 -10.98 10.46
C TYR A 177 2.45 -11.40 10.63
N GLN A 178 2.75 -12.08 11.72
CA GLN A 178 4.06 -12.66 11.99
C GLN A 178 3.90 -14.15 12.30
N LEU A 179 4.61 -14.96 11.52
CA LEU A 179 4.59 -16.41 11.67
C LEU A 179 5.06 -16.82 13.07
N GLY A 180 4.32 -17.72 13.74
CA GLY A 180 4.66 -18.23 15.05
C GLY A 180 4.25 -17.37 16.26
N LYS A 181 3.75 -16.15 16.07
CA LYS A 181 3.25 -15.31 17.18
C LYS A 181 1.76 -15.51 17.51
N GLY A 182 1.08 -16.40 16.76
CA GLY A 182 -0.36 -16.59 16.89
C GLY A 182 -1.14 -15.42 16.26
N SER A 183 -2.13 -15.71 15.47
CA SER A 183 -3.09 -14.69 15.05
C SER A 183 -3.99 -14.34 16.25
N ASP A 184 -4.17 -13.06 16.52
CA ASP A 184 -5.21 -12.58 17.45
C ASP A 184 -6.56 -13.04 16.89
N ASP A 185 -7.12 -14.09 17.50
CA ASP A 185 -8.22 -14.92 16.97
C ASP A 185 -9.59 -14.19 17.08
N LYS A 186 -9.58 -12.87 16.92
CA LYS A 186 -10.83 -12.10 16.79
C LYS A 186 -11.45 -12.41 15.43
N LYS A 187 -12.39 -13.38 15.43
CA LYS A 187 -13.27 -13.62 14.28
C LYS A 187 -13.90 -12.29 13.88
N GLU A 188 -13.41 -11.71 12.81
CA GLU A 188 -14.00 -10.50 12.26
C GLU A 188 -15.43 -10.78 11.80
N LYS A 189 -16.34 -9.84 12.13
CA LYS A 189 -17.73 -9.92 11.66
C LYS A 189 -17.75 -9.88 10.13
N PRO A 190 -18.57 -10.71 9.49
CA PRO A 190 -18.69 -10.69 8.04
C PRO A 190 -19.11 -9.31 7.55
N THR A 191 -18.58 -8.91 6.41
CA THR A 191 -18.91 -7.65 5.75
C THR A 191 -20.12 -7.86 4.82
N ASN A 192 -20.77 -6.76 4.41
CA ASN A 192 -21.86 -6.82 3.44
C ASN A 192 -21.37 -7.03 1.99
N VAL A 193 -20.04 -7.06 1.77
CA VAL A 193 -19.43 -7.24 0.46
C VAL A 193 -18.90 -8.67 0.35
N ARG A 194 -19.49 -9.45 -0.55
CA ARG A 194 -19.19 -10.88 -0.74
C ARG A 194 -17.70 -11.12 -1.07
N GLU A 195 -17.14 -10.28 -1.94
CA GLU A 195 -15.75 -10.39 -2.40
C GLU A 195 -14.75 -10.21 -1.24
N PHE A 196 -15.03 -9.32 -0.32
CA PHE A 196 -14.17 -9.11 0.85
C PHE A 196 -14.28 -10.27 1.85
N ASN A 197 -15.47 -10.87 2.00
CA ASN A 197 -15.64 -12.07 2.82
C ASN A 197 -14.88 -13.25 2.22
N LEU A 198 -14.94 -13.41 0.89
CA LEU A 198 -14.18 -14.44 0.19
C LEU A 198 -12.67 -14.23 0.33
N LEU A 199 -12.19 -13.00 0.11
CA LEU A 199 -10.78 -12.63 0.28
C LEU A 199 -10.31 -12.93 1.70
N ASN A 200 -11.05 -12.47 2.72
CA ASN A 200 -10.70 -12.71 4.13
C ASN A 200 -10.64 -14.22 4.45
N SER A 201 -11.59 -15.01 3.93
CA SER A 201 -11.61 -16.47 4.14
C SER A 201 -10.40 -17.16 3.49
N GLN A 202 -9.95 -16.73 2.30
CA GLN A 202 -8.78 -17.29 1.64
C GLN A 202 -7.47 -16.91 2.36
N ILE A 203 -7.37 -15.67 2.79
CA ILE A 203 -6.23 -15.20 3.61
C ILE A 203 -6.16 -15.98 4.92
N GLN A 204 -7.30 -16.17 5.60
CA GLN A 204 -7.33 -16.95 6.85
C GLN A 204 -6.89 -18.41 6.61
N LYS A 205 -7.36 -19.07 5.55
CA LYS A 205 -6.91 -20.42 5.18
C LYS A 205 -5.41 -20.48 4.90
N MET A 206 -4.87 -19.44 4.24
CA MET A 206 -3.44 -19.35 3.97
C MET A 206 -2.63 -19.20 5.28
N ILE A 207 -3.08 -18.34 6.19
CA ILE A 207 -2.47 -18.15 7.51
C ILE A 207 -2.50 -19.48 8.29
N ASP A 208 -3.67 -20.12 8.39
CA ASP A 208 -3.83 -21.39 9.13
C ASP A 208 -2.96 -22.52 8.54
N ARG A 209 -2.80 -22.53 7.20
CA ARG A 209 -1.90 -23.49 6.54
C ARG A 209 -0.43 -23.21 6.89
N ASN A 210 -0.01 -21.95 6.83
CA ASN A 210 1.35 -21.55 7.16
C ASN A 210 1.68 -21.86 8.64
N GLU A 211 0.78 -21.55 9.58
CA GLU A 211 0.94 -21.85 10.99
C GLU A 211 1.06 -23.36 11.24
N ARG A 212 0.24 -24.17 10.57
CA ARG A 212 0.33 -25.64 10.67
C ARG A 212 1.65 -26.15 10.12
N MET A 213 2.07 -25.67 8.93
CA MET A 213 3.36 -26.07 8.34
C MET A 213 4.53 -25.71 9.26
N PHE A 214 4.51 -24.50 9.83
CA PHE A 214 5.51 -24.04 10.78
C PHE A 214 5.57 -24.93 12.04
N LYS A 215 4.41 -25.26 12.62
CA LYS A 215 4.33 -26.15 13.77
C LYS A 215 4.84 -27.57 13.45
N HIS A 216 4.48 -28.11 12.31
CA HIS A 216 4.97 -29.41 11.87
C HIS A 216 6.48 -29.41 11.63
N GLN A 217 7.01 -28.36 10.98
CA GLN A 217 8.45 -28.20 10.78
C GLN A 217 9.21 -28.14 12.11
N LYS A 218 8.66 -27.38 13.09
CA LYS A 218 9.22 -27.30 14.43
C LYS A 218 9.29 -28.68 15.08
N GLN A 219 8.16 -29.39 15.13
CA GLN A 219 8.08 -30.72 15.73
C GLN A 219 9.00 -31.73 15.03
N PHE A 220 9.08 -31.69 13.69
CA PHE A 220 9.98 -32.54 12.93
C PHE A 220 11.43 -32.33 13.33
N ILE A 221 11.87 -31.07 13.44
CA ILE A 221 13.25 -30.75 13.80
C ILE A 221 13.54 -31.19 15.26
N GLU A 222 12.62 -30.93 16.21
CA GLU A 222 12.78 -31.35 17.59
C GLU A 222 12.86 -32.87 17.70
N ASN A 223 11.95 -33.61 17.06
CA ASN A 223 11.95 -35.08 17.11
C ASN A 223 13.17 -35.69 16.43
N ALA A 224 13.51 -35.20 15.21
CA ALA A 224 14.70 -35.69 14.48
C ALA A 224 15.98 -35.54 15.31
N SER A 225 16.05 -34.51 16.13
CA SER A 225 17.18 -34.27 17.03
C SER A 225 17.33 -35.28 18.11
N HIS A 226 16.23 -35.53 18.81
CA HIS A 226 16.22 -36.52 19.88
C HIS A 226 16.51 -37.92 19.33
N GLU A 227 15.91 -38.25 18.17
CA GLU A 227 16.12 -39.53 17.49
C GLU A 227 17.54 -39.73 16.94
N LEU A 228 18.28 -38.65 16.62
CA LEU A 228 19.67 -38.71 16.22
C LEU A 228 20.66 -38.70 17.40
N GLN A 229 20.33 -37.99 18.48
CA GLN A 229 21.22 -37.93 19.67
C GLN A 229 21.38 -39.27 20.36
N THR A 230 20.31 -40.05 20.47
CA THR A 230 20.33 -41.35 21.18
C THR A 230 21.26 -42.37 20.52
N PRO A 231 21.15 -42.70 19.22
CA PRO A 231 22.05 -43.67 18.58
C PRO A 231 23.50 -43.18 18.54
N LEU A 232 23.74 -41.88 18.37
CA LEU A 232 25.09 -41.31 18.42
C LEU A 232 25.74 -41.49 19.81
N ALA A 233 24.95 -41.20 20.88
CA ALA A 233 25.43 -41.40 22.24
C ALA A 233 25.76 -42.88 22.53
N ILE A 234 24.91 -43.81 22.07
CA ILE A 234 25.16 -45.26 22.21
C ILE A 234 26.43 -45.68 21.43
N ALA A 235 26.61 -45.17 20.18
CA ALA A 235 27.79 -45.47 19.40
C ALA A 235 29.10 -44.97 20.06
N ILE A 236 29.05 -43.71 20.59
CA ILE A 236 30.18 -43.11 21.30
C ILE A 236 30.52 -43.97 22.55
N ASN A 237 29.52 -44.29 23.37
CA ASN A 237 29.73 -45.10 24.57
C ASN A 237 30.33 -46.49 24.24
N LYS A 238 29.85 -47.15 23.15
CA LYS A 238 30.45 -48.44 22.73
C LYS A 238 31.91 -48.28 22.30
N ILE A 239 32.26 -47.21 21.61
CA ILE A 239 33.65 -46.94 21.24
C ILE A 239 34.51 -46.64 22.48
N GLU A 240 33.97 -45.91 23.48
CA GLU A 240 34.66 -45.63 24.73
C GLU A 240 34.98 -46.91 25.49
N ILE A 241 34.01 -47.83 25.58
CA ILE A 241 34.24 -49.16 26.17
C ILE A 241 35.33 -49.97 25.42
N LEU A 242 35.32 -49.90 24.06
CA LEU A 242 36.36 -50.59 23.24
C LEU A 242 37.74 -49.94 23.43
N LEU A 243 37.84 -48.64 23.67
CA LEU A 243 39.11 -47.96 23.93
C LEU A 243 39.74 -48.30 25.27
N GLU A 244 38.96 -48.86 26.21
CA GLU A 244 39.43 -49.35 27.50
C GLU A 244 40.00 -50.80 27.42
N ASP A 245 39.90 -51.50 26.26
CA ASP A 245 40.39 -52.85 26.08
C ASP A 245 41.90 -52.83 25.83
N GLU A 246 42.68 -53.27 26.82
CA GLU A 246 44.14 -53.35 26.81
C GLU A 246 44.68 -54.34 25.76
N THR A 247 43.85 -55.19 25.15
CA THR A 247 44.24 -56.18 24.13
C THR A 247 44.30 -55.65 22.73
N LEU A 248 43.83 -54.44 22.50
CA LEU A 248 43.79 -53.81 21.17
C LEU A 248 45.17 -53.34 20.68
N SER A 249 45.44 -53.51 19.40
CA SER A 249 46.64 -52.93 18.79
C SER A 249 46.59 -51.40 18.79
N GLU A 250 47.78 -50.78 18.83
CA GLU A 250 47.89 -49.29 18.76
C GLU A 250 47.22 -48.72 17.52
N GLU A 251 47.26 -49.40 16.38
CA GLU A 251 46.58 -48.99 15.15
C GLU A 251 45.06 -48.96 15.32
N ASN A 252 44.46 -49.99 15.95
CA ASN A 252 43.02 -50.04 16.20
C ASN A 252 42.60 -49.00 17.22
N LEU A 253 43.40 -48.69 18.22
CA LEU A 253 43.16 -47.62 19.19
C LEU A 253 43.09 -46.23 18.54
N ILE A 254 44.03 -45.97 17.61
CA ILE A 254 44.02 -44.72 16.80
C ILE A 254 42.77 -44.63 15.94
N GLU A 255 42.39 -45.71 15.22
CA GLU A 255 41.20 -45.73 14.36
C GLU A 255 39.90 -45.56 15.12
N LEU A 256 39.76 -46.20 16.30
CA LEU A 256 38.63 -46.01 17.19
C LEU A 256 38.57 -44.58 17.77
N SER A 257 39.73 -44.00 18.11
CA SER A 257 39.81 -42.61 18.57
C SER A 257 39.37 -41.62 17.50
N ASN A 258 39.82 -41.79 16.24
CA ASN A 258 39.42 -40.98 15.08
C ASN A 258 37.89 -41.11 14.81
N THR A 259 37.36 -42.33 14.95
CA THR A 259 35.94 -42.60 14.77
C THR A 259 35.12 -41.92 15.84
N ARG A 260 35.58 -41.98 17.14
CA ARG A 260 34.96 -41.25 18.26
C ARG A 260 34.93 -39.72 18.01
N GLU A 261 36.06 -39.14 17.59
CA GLU A 261 36.11 -37.72 17.26
C GLU A 261 35.13 -37.33 16.16
N THR A 262 35.01 -38.17 15.11
CA THR A 262 34.04 -37.96 14.03
C THR A 262 32.61 -37.98 14.52
N LEU A 263 32.23 -38.93 15.40
CA LEU A 263 30.90 -38.99 16.03
C LEU A 263 30.63 -37.80 16.92
N LEU A 264 31.60 -37.38 17.76
CA LEU A 264 31.47 -36.16 18.58
C LEU A 264 31.27 -34.93 17.74
N LYS A 265 31.93 -34.84 16.58
CA LYS A 265 31.73 -33.74 15.60
C LYS A 265 30.32 -33.76 15.04
N LEU A 266 29.79 -34.93 14.67
CA LEU A 266 28.38 -35.07 14.24
C LEU A 266 27.39 -34.65 15.30
N VAL A 267 27.62 -35.01 16.55
CA VAL A 267 26.78 -34.54 17.69
C VAL A 267 26.78 -33.01 17.80
N LYS A 268 27.99 -32.38 17.74
CA LYS A 268 28.12 -30.90 17.81
C LYS A 268 27.43 -30.25 16.61
N MET A 269 27.59 -30.82 15.42
CA MET A 269 26.96 -30.30 14.18
C MET A 269 25.43 -30.36 14.29
N ASN A 270 24.89 -31.50 14.71
CA ASN A 270 23.45 -31.69 14.91
C ASN A 270 22.89 -30.67 15.95
N LYS A 271 23.53 -30.54 17.11
CA LYS A 271 23.15 -29.52 18.14
C LYS A 271 23.17 -28.11 17.57
N SER A 272 24.18 -27.76 16.76
CA SER A 272 24.31 -26.42 16.14
C SER A 272 23.24 -26.14 15.09
N LEU A 273 22.90 -27.13 14.24
CA LEU A 273 21.84 -27.03 13.25
C LEU A 273 20.47 -26.83 13.89
N LEU A 274 20.22 -27.55 14.99
CA LEU A 274 19.01 -27.40 15.76
C LEU A 274 18.89 -26.02 16.40
N MET A 275 20.01 -25.54 16.97
CA MET A 275 20.06 -24.21 17.54
C MET A 275 19.73 -23.16 16.48
N LEU A 276 20.35 -23.26 15.29
CA LEU A 276 20.03 -22.39 14.15
C LEU A 276 18.54 -22.44 13.80
N SER A 277 17.97 -23.64 13.68
CA SER A 277 16.54 -23.79 13.39
C SER A 277 15.65 -23.18 14.47
N ARG A 278 15.99 -23.37 15.76
CA ARG A 278 15.24 -22.76 16.87
C ARG A 278 15.28 -21.24 16.86
N ILE A 279 16.46 -20.66 16.50
CA ILE A 279 16.62 -19.20 16.41
C ILE A 279 15.82 -18.66 15.22
N GLU A 280 15.95 -19.26 14.02
CA GLU A 280 15.22 -18.86 12.81
C GLU A 280 13.70 -18.95 12.99
N ASN A 281 13.25 -19.89 13.78
CA ASN A 281 11.83 -20.08 14.09
C ASN A 281 11.35 -19.30 15.31
N ASN A 282 12.12 -18.32 15.82
CA ASN A 282 11.76 -17.48 16.97
C ASN A 282 11.27 -18.29 18.20
N GLN A 283 11.91 -19.43 18.50
CA GLN A 283 11.48 -20.35 19.56
C GLN A 283 12.01 -19.99 20.96
N PHE A 284 12.62 -18.84 21.11
CA PHE A 284 13.14 -18.34 22.38
C PHE A 284 12.10 -17.47 23.10
N SER A 285 12.23 -17.40 24.42
CA SER A 285 11.40 -16.55 25.27
C SER A 285 11.44 -15.08 24.83
N PRO A 286 10.48 -14.23 25.24
CA PRO A 286 10.48 -12.81 24.91
C PRO A 286 11.82 -12.12 25.17
N GLN A 287 12.11 -11.07 24.44
CA GLN A 287 13.28 -10.23 24.64
C GLN A 287 13.13 -9.41 25.92
N GLU A 288 14.24 -9.23 26.64
CA GLU A 288 14.35 -8.35 27.81
C GLU A 288 15.64 -7.50 27.72
N GLU A 289 15.79 -6.52 28.57
CA GLU A 289 17.01 -5.70 28.59
C GLU A 289 18.15 -6.50 29.23
N VAL A 290 19.11 -6.93 28.42
CA VAL A 290 20.28 -7.72 28.86
C VAL A 290 21.52 -6.81 28.90
N ASN A 291 22.25 -6.91 30.02
CA ASN A 291 23.56 -6.31 30.20
C ASN A 291 24.66 -7.25 29.65
N PHE A 292 25.27 -6.86 28.53
CA PHE A 292 26.30 -7.69 27.87
C PHE A 292 27.61 -7.76 28.66
N ASN A 293 27.92 -6.79 29.54
CA ASN A 293 29.08 -6.84 30.41
C ASN A 293 28.98 -8.04 31.36
N ASP A 294 27.79 -8.22 32.01
CA ASP A 294 27.58 -9.33 32.96
C ASP A 294 27.59 -10.68 32.25
N VAL A 295 26.96 -10.78 31.06
CA VAL A 295 27.00 -11.99 30.24
C VAL A 295 28.46 -12.35 29.86
N THR A 296 29.25 -11.35 29.49
CA THR A 296 30.66 -11.57 29.11
C THR A 296 31.52 -12.01 30.26
N LYS A 297 31.35 -11.44 31.46
CA LYS A 297 32.06 -11.88 32.67
C LYS A 297 31.81 -13.36 32.98
N LYS A 298 30.55 -13.75 32.99
CA LYS A 298 30.18 -15.15 33.16
C LYS A 298 30.83 -16.09 32.14
N ILE A 299 30.86 -15.66 30.86
CA ILE A 299 31.48 -16.45 29.81
C ILE A 299 33.01 -16.52 29.97
N VAL A 300 33.64 -15.45 30.40
CA VAL A 300 35.08 -15.45 30.70
C VAL A 300 35.39 -16.44 31.84
N GLU A 301 34.59 -16.47 32.90
CA GLU A 301 34.70 -17.48 33.98
C GLU A 301 34.51 -18.90 33.46
N ASP A 302 33.49 -19.14 32.61
CA ASP A 302 33.22 -20.49 32.04
C ASP A 302 34.34 -20.96 31.09
N PHE A 303 35.15 -20.08 30.53
CA PHE A 303 36.28 -20.43 29.63
C PHE A 303 37.67 -20.23 30.28
N SER A 304 37.77 -19.94 31.57
CA SER A 304 39.02 -19.66 32.26
C SER A 304 40.09 -20.76 32.06
N ASP A 305 39.73 -22.03 32.23
CA ASP A 305 40.65 -23.16 32.05
C ASP A 305 41.23 -23.24 30.63
N MET A 306 40.42 -22.89 29.60
CA MET A 306 40.89 -22.91 28.21
C MET A 306 41.80 -21.70 27.91
N ILE A 307 41.55 -20.56 28.54
CA ILE A 307 42.36 -19.35 28.43
C ILE A 307 43.72 -19.61 29.06
N ASP A 308 43.74 -20.16 30.28
CA ASP A 308 44.94 -20.50 31.01
C ASP A 308 45.76 -21.59 30.31
N PHE A 309 45.10 -22.64 29.81
CA PHE A 309 45.79 -23.72 29.08
C PHE A 309 46.55 -23.21 27.81
N LYS A 310 46.02 -22.17 27.17
CA LYS A 310 46.67 -21.54 26.01
C LYS A 310 47.57 -20.36 26.36
N GLU A 311 47.69 -20.04 27.67
CA GLU A 311 48.43 -18.90 28.18
C GLU A 311 48.00 -17.57 27.50
N ILE A 312 46.71 -17.39 27.27
CA ILE A 312 46.17 -16.23 26.59
C ILE A 312 46.07 -15.05 27.58
N GLU A 313 46.67 -13.89 27.23
CA GLU A 313 46.46 -12.65 27.96
C GLU A 313 45.07 -12.08 27.65
N LEU A 314 44.15 -12.12 28.64
CA LEU A 314 42.82 -11.54 28.53
C LEU A 314 42.75 -10.11 29.07
N LYS A 315 42.31 -9.16 28.27
CA LYS A 315 42.06 -7.78 28.62
C LYS A 315 40.57 -7.45 28.51
N LEU A 316 39.93 -7.13 29.63
CA LEU A 316 38.53 -6.74 29.70
C LEU A 316 38.42 -5.27 30.05
N ASN A 317 38.01 -4.43 29.08
CA ASN A 317 37.89 -2.98 29.24
C ASN A 317 36.40 -2.58 29.36
N GLU A 318 35.96 -2.33 30.58
CA GLU A 318 34.57 -2.04 30.95
C GLU A 318 34.34 -0.51 31.15
N ASN A 319 34.84 0.31 30.26
CA ASN A 319 34.70 1.79 30.38
C ASN A 319 33.22 2.23 30.20
N ASN A 320 32.41 1.41 29.61
CA ASN A 320 30.98 1.64 29.36
C ASN A 320 30.17 0.37 29.61
N THR A 321 28.87 0.54 29.87
CA THR A 321 27.92 -0.56 29.98
C THR A 321 27.09 -0.64 28.70
N PHE A 322 27.07 -1.81 28.06
CA PHE A 322 26.29 -2.06 26.89
C PHE A 322 25.07 -2.93 27.21
N LYS A 323 23.88 -2.35 26.99
CA LYS A 323 22.60 -3.05 27.18
C LYS A 323 21.81 -3.09 25.91
N SER A 324 21.09 -4.18 25.65
CA SER A 324 20.20 -4.31 24.48
C SER A 324 19.03 -5.21 24.78
N MET A 325 17.93 -4.99 24.05
CA MET A 325 16.74 -5.87 24.08
C MET A 325 17.06 -7.15 23.29
N ILE A 326 17.24 -8.25 23.99
CA ILE A 326 17.52 -9.58 23.42
C ILE A 326 17.07 -10.66 24.42
N ASN A 327 16.83 -11.87 23.94
CA ASN A 327 16.65 -12.99 24.82
C ASN A 327 17.98 -13.33 25.57
N PRO A 328 18.01 -13.55 26.89
CA PRO A 328 19.23 -13.81 27.65
C PRO A 328 20.04 -15.02 27.18
N ASP A 329 19.36 -16.12 26.82
CA ASP A 329 20.03 -17.31 26.31
C ASP A 329 20.71 -17.03 24.96
N LEU A 330 20.06 -16.23 24.10
CA LEU A 330 20.64 -15.83 22.82
C LEU A 330 21.83 -14.89 23.00
N ALA A 331 21.80 -13.99 23.96
CA ALA A 331 22.95 -13.14 24.32
C ALA A 331 24.14 -13.99 24.77
N TYR A 332 23.89 -14.96 25.64
CA TYR A 332 24.92 -15.91 26.11
C TYR A 332 25.51 -16.73 24.96
N ILE A 333 24.65 -17.30 24.06
CA ILE A 333 25.07 -18.07 22.89
C ILE A 333 25.91 -17.21 21.94
N LEU A 334 25.50 -15.95 21.71
CA LEU A 334 26.20 -14.99 20.83
C LEU A 334 27.63 -14.76 21.35
N VAL A 335 27.78 -14.30 22.60
CA VAL A 335 29.08 -13.99 23.17
C VAL A 335 29.94 -15.23 23.30
N SER A 336 29.35 -16.37 23.74
CA SER A 336 30.04 -17.65 23.85
C SER A 336 30.63 -18.16 22.52
N ASN A 337 29.90 -18.00 21.40
CA ASN A 337 30.43 -18.37 20.07
C ASN A 337 31.57 -17.45 19.62
N LEU A 338 31.46 -16.14 19.88
CA LEU A 338 32.55 -15.21 19.59
C LEU A 338 33.79 -15.48 20.44
N MET A 339 33.60 -15.71 21.74
CA MET A 339 34.67 -16.03 22.66
C MET A 339 35.36 -17.35 22.35
N ARG A 340 34.58 -18.39 22.06
CA ARG A 340 35.13 -19.69 21.63
C ARG A 340 35.98 -19.57 20.34
N ASN A 341 35.55 -18.76 19.37
CA ASN A 341 36.34 -18.50 18.20
C ASN A 341 37.62 -17.73 18.53
N ALA A 342 37.56 -16.72 19.41
CA ALA A 342 38.70 -15.94 19.84
C ALA A 342 39.76 -16.81 20.55
N ILE A 343 39.34 -17.77 21.37
CA ILE A 343 40.26 -18.72 22.03
C ILE A 343 40.77 -19.75 21.05
N LYS A 344 39.90 -20.37 20.23
CA LYS A 344 40.27 -21.49 19.34
C LYS A 344 41.31 -21.08 18.32
N TYR A 345 41.10 -19.95 17.68
CA TYR A 345 41.93 -19.43 16.57
C TYR A 345 43.02 -18.46 17.03
N ASN A 346 43.23 -18.35 18.33
CA ASN A 346 44.36 -17.60 18.89
C ASN A 346 45.65 -18.41 18.81
N LYS A 347 46.77 -17.72 18.71
CA LYS A 347 48.11 -18.32 18.96
C LYS A 347 48.30 -18.57 20.44
N ASN A 348 49.17 -19.52 20.80
CA ASN A 348 49.58 -19.71 22.19
C ASN A 348 50.29 -18.44 22.70
N SER A 349 50.10 -18.11 23.97
CA SER A 349 50.55 -16.84 24.61
C SER A 349 50.09 -15.61 23.79
N GLY A 350 48.92 -15.69 23.14
CA GLY A 350 48.29 -14.60 22.37
C GLY A 350 47.44 -13.70 23.27
N ILE A 351 46.76 -12.76 22.65
CA ILE A 351 45.97 -11.73 23.35
C ILE A 351 44.49 -11.84 22.94
N ILE A 352 43.57 -11.69 23.91
CA ILE A 352 42.15 -11.41 23.65
C ILE A 352 41.83 -10.08 24.34
N CYS A 353 41.29 -9.13 23.60
CA CYS A 353 40.79 -7.84 24.13
C CYS A 353 39.30 -7.74 23.92
N ILE A 354 38.55 -7.44 24.99
CA ILE A 354 37.12 -7.18 24.97
C ILE A 354 36.90 -5.74 25.38
N ASN A 355 36.30 -4.93 24.51
CA ASN A 355 36.05 -3.52 24.77
C ASN A 355 34.57 -3.23 24.71
N PHE A 356 34.02 -2.57 25.74
CA PHE A 356 32.64 -2.11 25.77
C PHE A 356 32.53 -0.63 25.47
N TYR A 357 31.57 -0.28 24.62
CA TYR A 357 31.20 1.08 24.26
C TYR A 357 29.74 1.33 24.63
N GLU A 358 29.31 2.58 24.57
CA GLU A 358 27.92 2.95 24.84
C GLU A 358 26.94 2.23 23.92
N ASN A 359 27.30 2.03 22.66
CA ASN A 359 26.43 1.46 21.62
C ASN A 359 26.82 0.05 21.17
N GLY A 360 27.74 -0.63 21.87
CA GLY A 360 28.18 -1.96 21.46
C GLY A 360 29.39 -2.48 22.22
N PHE A 361 29.93 -3.59 21.75
CA PHE A 361 31.17 -4.16 22.21
C PHE A 361 31.94 -4.81 21.07
N ASN A 362 33.23 -5.00 21.24
CA ASN A 362 34.03 -5.84 20.35
C ASN A 362 34.82 -6.90 21.11
N ILE A 363 35.12 -7.99 20.40
CA ILE A 363 36.07 -9.01 20.82
C ILE A 363 37.17 -9.06 19.79
N GLN A 364 38.40 -8.87 20.22
CA GLN A 364 39.60 -8.89 19.38
C GLN A 364 40.48 -10.04 19.82
N ASN A 365 41.07 -10.77 18.90
CA ASN A 365 42.02 -11.81 19.18
C ASN A 365 43.19 -11.78 18.20
N SER A 366 44.39 -12.14 18.68
CA SER A 366 45.53 -12.39 17.83
C SER A 366 45.29 -13.60 16.93
N SER A 367 45.92 -13.61 15.75
CA SER A 367 45.75 -14.62 14.73
C SER A 367 46.92 -15.60 14.66
N LEU A 368 46.63 -16.88 14.38
CA LEU A 368 47.64 -17.85 14.03
C LEU A 368 48.30 -17.58 12.66
N ASP A 369 47.51 -17.16 11.67
CA ASP A 369 47.94 -17.07 10.27
C ASP A 369 48.17 -15.63 9.81
N SER A 370 47.95 -14.61 10.65
CA SER A 370 48.08 -13.17 10.32
C SER A 370 47.46 -12.76 8.97
N LYS A 371 46.33 -13.39 8.59
CA LYS A 371 45.60 -13.15 7.35
C LYS A 371 44.15 -12.76 7.60
N PRO A 372 43.60 -11.81 6.81
CA PRO A 372 42.17 -11.46 6.92
C PRO A 372 41.29 -12.62 6.48
N LEU A 373 40.15 -12.79 7.15
CA LEU A 373 39.09 -13.68 6.74
C LEU A 373 38.26 -13.04 5.62
N ASN A 374 37.65 -13.84 4.76
CA ASN A 374 36.75 -13.34 3.73
C ASN A 374 35.44 -12.81 4.38
N LYS A 375 35.27 -11.47 4.39
CA LYS A 375 34.13 -10.77 5.02
C LYS A 375 32.77 -11.22 4.51
N GLU A 376 32.68 -11.63 3.25
CA GLU A 376 31.40 -12.05 2.63
C GLU A 376 31.01 -13.47 3.01
N LEU A 377 31.98 -14.32 3.32
CA LEU A 377 31.77 -15.74 3.54
C LEU A 377 31.83 -16.19 5.01
N ILE A 378 32.50 -15.44 5.89
CA ILE A 378 32.74 -15.87 7.29
C ILE A 378 31.47 -16.17 8.10
N PHE A 379 30.34 -15.57 7.72
CA PHE A 379 29.05 -15.78 8.35
C PHE A 379 28.19 -16.85 7.67
N ASN A 380 28.67 -17.43 6.56
CA ASN A 380 27.95 -18.50 5.87
C ASN A 380 28.05 -19.83 6.66
N ARG A 381 27.01 -20.66 6.56
CA ARG A 381 26.98 -21.97 7.19
C ARG A 381 28.07 -22.86 6.56
N PHE A 382 28.74 -23.64 7.42
CA PHE A 382 29.80 -24.56 7.05
C PHE A 382 31.06 -23.92 6.46
N TYR A 383 31.16 -22.58 6.45
CA TYR A 383 32.37 -21.91 6.01
C TYR A 383 33.52 -22.10 6.98
N LYS A 384 34.69 -22.44 6.46
CA LYS A 384 35.95 -22.61 7.18
C LYS A 384 37.04 -21.90 6.37
N SER A 385 37.87 -21.13 7.05
CA SER A 385 38.98 -20.41 6.38
C SER A 385 40.20 -21.29 6.05
N ASN A 386 40.38 -22.38 6.77
CA ASN A 386 41.53 -23.32 6.63
C ASN A 386 41.05 -24.76 6.78
N GLN A 387 41.96 -25.70 6.54
CA GLN A 387 41.71 -27.15 6.64
C GLN A 387 41.42 -27.64 8.09
N ASP A 388 40.88 -26.78 8.96
CA ASP A 388 40.46 -27.17 10.29
C ASP A 388 39.35 -28.22 10.22
N THR A 389 39.74 -29.45 10.37
CA THR A 389 38.82 -30.60 10.37
C THR A 389 37.98 -30.69 11.61
N THR A 390 38.35 -30.00 12.70
CA THR A 390 37.72 -30.13 14.05
C THR A 390 36.54 -29.17 14.24
N SER A 391 36.43 -28.07 13.47
CA SER A 391 35.31 -27.12 13.54
C SER A 391 34.10 -27.56 12.77
N THR A 392 32.93 -27.17 13.18
CA THR A 392 31.67 -27.40 12.43
C THR A 392 31.40 -26.35 11.36
N GLY A 393 32.02 -25.17 11.43
CA GLY A 393 31.75 -24.03 10.55
C GLY A 393 30.37 -23.38 10.80
N LEU A 394 29.75 -23.60 11.96
CA LEU A 394 28.42 -23.09 12.27
C LEU A 394 28.41 -21.98 13.35
N GLY A 395 29.52 -21.73 14.08
CA GLY A 395 29.54 -20.77 15.18
C GLY A 395 29.22 -19.35 14.76
N LEU A 396 29.90 -18.81 13.71
CA LEU A 396 29.64 -17.45 13.22
C LEU A 396 28.30 -17.32 12.49
N SER A 397 27.80 -18.38 11.85
CA SER A 397 26.46 -18.36 11.29
C SER A 397 25.37 -18.32 12.36
N ILE A 398 25.58 -18.96 13.52
CA ILE A 398 24.69 -18.82 14.68
C ILE A 398 24.68 -17.36 15.17
N VAL A 399 25.86 -16.75 15.33
CA VAL A 399 25.98 -15.33 15.73
C VAL A 399 25.22 -14.45 14.74
N LYS A 400 25.42 -14.63 13.44
CA LYS A 400 24.72 -13.85 12.39
C LYS A 400 23.21 -14.02 12.47
N THR A 401 22.72 -15.25 12.62
CA THR A 401 21.28 -15.54 12.73
C THR A 401 20.65 -14.91 13.96
N ILE A 402 21.35 -14.90 15.12
CA ILE A 402 20.90 -14.19 16.33
C ILE A 402 20.76 -12.70 16.05
N ILE A 403 21.78 -12.09 15.47
CA ILE A 403 21.81 -10.65 15.14
C ILE A 403 20.66 -10.30 14.19
N ASP A 404 20.48 -11.06 13.10
CA ASP A 404 19.43 -10.80 12.11
C ASP A 404 18.02 -10.91 12.71
N ASN A 405 17.80 -11.81 13.67
CA ASN A 405 16.52 -11.94 14.37
C ASN A 405 16.28 -10.90 15.47
N THR A 406 17.34 -10.24 15.95
CA THR A 406 17.24 -9.23 17.03
C THR A 406 16.86 -7.85 16.50
N GLN A 407 16.97 -7.58 15.19
CA GLN A 407 16.58 -6.36 14.43
C GLN A 407 17.22 -5.03 14.86
N ASN A 408 17.77 -4.92 16.06
CA ASN A 408 18.38 -3.71 16.62
C ASN A 408 19.90 -3.84 16.82
N LEU A 409 20.49 -4.98 16.39
CA LEU A 409 21.92 -5.21 16.46
C LEU A 409 22.52 -5.47 15.08
N LYS A 410 23.79 -5.12 14.91
CA LYS A 410 24.59 -5.39 13.73
C LYS A 410 25.94 -5.95 14.13
N ILE A 411 26.46 -6.92 13.35
CA ILE A 411 27.83 -7.45 13.51
C ILE A 411 28.70 -7.00 12.34
N ASN A 412 29.94 -6.59 12.66
CA ASN A 412 30.99 -6.27 11.71
C ASN A 412 32.22 -7.12 11.99
N TYR A 413 33.03 -7.34 10.96
CA TYR A 413 34.34 -7.95 11.08
C TYR A 413 35.41 -7.05 10.46
N GLN A 414 36.55 -6.91 11.14
CA GLN A 414 37.73 -6.19 10.67
C GLN A 414 38.99 -6.98 11.02
N PHE A 415 40.04 -6.77 10.23
CA PHE A 415 41.36 -7.33 10.52
C PHE A 415 42.40 -6.21 10.38
N GLU A 416 43.01 -5.83 11.48
CA GLU A 416 44.00 -4.77 11.56
C GLU A 416 45.04 -5.12 12.63
N ASN A 417 46.28 -4.76 12.39
CA ASN A 417 47.41 -4.98 13.34
C ASN A 417 47.53 -6.45 13.81
N ASP A 418 47.33 -7.41 12.91
CA ASP A 418 47.30 -8.86 13.20
C ASP A 418 46.23 -9.31 14.21
N LEU A 419 45.19 -8.49 14.39
CA LEU A 419 44.04 -8.80 15.25
C LEU A 419 42.78 -8.99 14.41
N HIS A 420 42.07 -10.10 14.64
CA HIS A 420 40.70 -10.26 14.19
C HIS A 420 39.76 -9.56 15.19
N THR A 421 38.92 -8.66 14.69
CA THR A 421 37.95 -7.90 15.47
C THR A 421 36.53 -8.23 15.03
N PHE A 422 35.74 -8.74 15.94
CA PHE A 422 34.29 -8.88 15.77
C PHE A 422 33.58 -7.84 16.63
N GLU A 423 32.86 -6.93 15.99
CA GLU A 423 32.14 -5.84 16.65
C GLU A 423 30.64 -6.06 16.58
N VAL A 424 29.95 -6.00 17.72
CA VAL A 424 28.49 -6.01 17.83
C VAL A 424 28.02 -4.65 18.32
N LYS A 425 27.15 -3.99 17.57
CA LYS A 425 26.64 -2.65 17.91
C LYS A 425 25.17 -2.49 17.60
N LYS A 426 24.52 -1.53 18.27
CA LYS A 426 23.15 -1.08 17.92
C LYS A 426 23.13 -0.43 16.54
N ILE A 427 22.01 -0.61 15.86
CA ILE A 427 21.70 0.01 14.57
C ILE A 427 21.24 1.45 14.79
#